data_5f37b10ad6acca8b985ada696755cac7
#
_entry.id   5f37b10ad6acca8b985ada696755cac7
#
_cell.length_a   1.000
_cell.length_b   1.000
_cell.length_c   1.000
_cell.angle_alpha   90.00
_cell.angle_beta   90.00
_cell.angle_gamma   90.00
#
_symmetry.space_group_name_H-M   'P 1'
#
loop_
_entity.id
_entity.type
_entity.pdbx_description
1 polymer ?
#
loop_
_entity_poly.entity_id
_entity_poly.type
_entity_poly.pdbx_seq_one_letter_code
_entity_poly.pdbx_strand_id
1 'polypeptide(L)'
;MIHPQQWDTNLVYENKKVIIIGSGATAVTLVPEMAKKAEKVIMLQRSPSYVVSLPREDRIANFLKKVLPEKAAYWLVRWKNILFSLSFYNASRKWPNAIKELILKGVKKEMGANYELKHFDPQYNPWDQRLCIVPDGDLFQSIKSGKAEVITDTVQQFTATGILLSSGKELQADIIVYGFESATIGWDDASSKRKNS
;
A
#
# COMPACT_ATOMS: atom_id res chain seq x y z
N MET A 1 8.93 14.68 -9.92
CA MET A 1 8.79 13.22 -9.67
C MET A 1 9.87 12.82 -8.66
N ILE A 2 9.54 11.93 -7.72
CA ILE A 2 10.40 11.60 -6.57
C ILE A 2 10.42 10.08 -6.39
N HIS A 3 11.62 9.52 -6.16
CA HIS A 3 11.79 8.13 -5.78
C HIS A 3 11.93 8.01 -4.25
N PRO A 4 11.23 7.07 -3.56
CA PRO A 4 11.26 6.95 -2.11
C PRO A 4 12.65 6.74 -1.49
N GLN A 5 13.59 6.12 -2.23
CA GLN A 5 14.98 5.95 -1.77
C GLN A 5 15.82 7.23 -1.89
N GLN A 6 15.34 8.23 -2.63
CA GLN A 6 15.97 9.54 -2.81
C GLN A 6 15.06 10.63 -2.25
N TRP A 7 14.48 10.38 -1.08
CA TRP A 7 13.54 11.28 -0.44
C TRP A 7 14.24 12.57 0.00
N ASP A 8 13.72 13.69 -0.49
CA ASP A 8 14.14 15.00 0.03
C ASP A 8 13.38 15.28 1.33
N THR A 9 14.10 15.39 2.43
CA THR A 9 13.54 15.71 3.75
C THR A 9 12.90 17.10 3.81
N ASN A 10 13.27 18.01 2.89
CA ASN A 10 12.71 19.36 2.78
C ASN A 10 11.50 19.44 1.84
N LEU A 11 11.05 18.30 1.30
CA LEU A 11 9.90 18.26 0.40
C LEU A 11 8.64 18.78 1.09
N VAL A 12 8.14 19.91 0.62
CA VAL A 12 6.86 20.49 1.06
C VAL A 12 5.73 19.89 0.24
N TYR A 13 4.93 19.02 0.86
CA TYR A 13 3.75 18.40 0.24
C TYR A 13 2.43 18.78 0.93
N GLU A 14 2.48 19.74 1.85
CA GLU A 14 1.30 20.27 2.52
C GLU A 14 0.36 20.94 1.51
N ASN A 15 -0.93 20.61 1.59
CA ASN A 15 -1.96 21.10 0.67
C ASN A 15 -1.68 20.83 -0.81
N LYS A 16 -0.90 19.78 -1.12
CA LYS A 16 -0.58 19.36 -2.49
C LYS A 16 -1.36 18.12 -2.87
N LYS A 17 -1.65 17.97 -4.16
CA LYS A 17 -2.17 16.72 -4.74
C LYS A 17 -1.01 15.79 -5.05
N VAL A 18 -1.00 14.63 -4.42
CA VAL A 18 0.09 13.66 -4.52
C VAL A 18 -0.41 12.39 -5.19
N ILE A 19 0.32 11.91 -6.19
CA ILE A 19 0.10 10.57 -6.76
C ILE A 19 1.26 9.67 -6.32
N ILE A 20 0.93 8.52 -5.73
CA ILE A 20 1.90 7.47 -5.37
C ILE A 20 1.66 6.29 -6.30
N ILE A 21 2.62 6.00 -7.17
CA ILE A 21 2.51 4.91 -8.14
C ILE A 21 3.05 3.62 -7.53
N GLY A 22 2.20 2.63 -7.40
CA GLY A 22 2.51 1.30 -6.86
C GLY A 22 1.50 0.83 -5.84
N SER A 23 1.55 -0.46 -5.50
CA SER A 23 0.70 -1.11 -4.49
C SER A 23 1.50 -1.98 -3.52
N GLY A 24 2.82 -1.77 -3.46
CA GLY A 24 3.71 -2.48 -2.55
C GLY A 24 3.76 -1.86 -1.15
N ALA A 25 4.59 -2.43 -0.28
CA ALA A 25 4.75 -1.99 1.10
C ALA A 25 5.04 -0.48 1.22
N THR A 26 5.89 0.05 0.36
CA THR A 26 6.21 1.49 0.34
C THR A 26 4.97 2.34 0.07
N ALA A 27 4.17 2.00 -0.94
CA ALA A 27 2.98 2.77 -1.29
C ALA A 27 1.94 2.74 -0.17
N VAL A 28 1.61 1.55 0.36
CA VAL A 28 0.60 1.40 1.42
C VAL A 28 1.00 2.07 2.73
N THR A 29 2.31 2.32 2.94
CA THR A 29 2.83 3.06 4.11
C THR A 29 2.86 4.57 3.86
N LEU A 30 3.28 5.00 2.66
CA LEU A 30 3.37 6.43 2.34
C LEU A 30 2.01 7.09 2.20
N VAL A 31 1.02 6.39 1.63
CA VAL A 31 -0.33 6.96 1.42
C VAL A 31 -0.93 7.51 2.72
N PRO A 32 -1.06 6.75 3.83
CA PRO A 32 -1.64 7.28 5.05
C PRO A 32 -0.77 8.37 5.69
N GLU A 33 0.55 8.28 5.61
CA GLU A 33 1.43 9.31 6.18
C GLU A 33 1.32 10.63 5.42
N MET A 34 1.32 10.59 4.09
CA MET A 34 1.18 11.81 3.29
C MET A 34 -0.24 12.39 3.35
N ALA A 35 -1.26 11.55 3.50
CA ALA A 35 -2.66 11.99 3.64
C ALA A 35 -2.91 12.84 4.89
N LYS A 36 -2.01 12.82 5.88
CA LYS A 36 -2.12 13.66 7.09
C LYS A 36 -1.95 15.14 6.79
N LYS A 37 -1.16 15.50 5.76
CA LYS A 37 -0.80 16.89 5.44
C LYS A 37 -1.16 17.31 4.01
N ALA A 38 -1.17 16.37 3.07
CA ALA A 38 -1.53 16.63 1.69
C ALA A 38 -3.01 17.04 1.54
N GLU A 39 -3.34 17.74 0.49
CA GLU A 39 -4.73 18.02 0.10
C GLU A 39 -5.45 16.70 -0.22
N LYS A 40 -4.87 15.92 -1.12
CA LYS A 40 -5.35 14.58 -1.52
C LYS A 40 -4.18 13.69 -1.95
N VAL A 41 -4.26 12.41 -1.62
CA VAL A 41 -3.28 11.39 -2.06
C VAL A 41 -4.00 10.35 -2.92
N ILE A 42 -3.48 10.07 -4.09
CA ILE A 42 -3.97 9.02 -4.97
C ILE A 42 -2.94 7.89 -5.01
N MET A 43 -3.35 6.69 -4.59
CA MET A 43 -2.59 5.48 -4.82
C MET A 43 -2.95 4.91 -6.19
N LEU A 44 -2.07 5.05 -7.16
CA LEU A 44 -2.25 4.51 -8.50
C LEU A 44 -1.55 3.16 -8.60
N GLN A 45 -2.31 2.11 -8.88
CA GLN A 45 -1.79 0.76 -9.01
C GLN A 45 -2.17 0.14 -10.35
N ARG A 46 -1.27 -0.62 -10.95
CA ARG A 46 -1.53 -1.36 -12.19
C ARG A 46 -2.46 -2.55 -11.98
N SER A 47 -2.30 -3.22 -10.86
CA SER A 47 -3.09 -4.39 -10.46
C SER A 47 -3.34 -4.35 -8.96
N PRO A 48 -4.48 -4.88 -8.49
CA PRO A 48 -4.77 -5.00 -7.07
C PRO A 48 -3.71 -5.78 -6.31
N SER A 49 -3.57 -5.51 -5.02
CA SER A 49 -2.74 -6.27 -4.09
C SER A 49 -3.54 -6.62 -2.83
N TYR A 50 -3.22 -7.75 -2.21
CA TYR A 50 -3.78 -8.04 -0.90
C TYR A 50 -3.24 -7.07 0.14
N VAL A 51 -4.15 -6.48 0.91
CA VAL A 51 -3.82 -5.61 2.04
C VAL A 51 -4.53 -6.12 3.27
N VAL A 52 -3.77 -6.36 4.33
CA VAL A 52 -4.28 -6.88 5.61
C VAL A 52 -4.02 -5.85 6.70
N SER A 53 -5.08 -5.49 7.43
CA SER A 53 -4.95 -4.66 8.62
C SER A 53 -4.57 -5.53 9.82
N LEU A 54 -3.46 -5.20 10.47
CA LEU A 54 -3.05 -5.82 11.72
C LEU A 54 -2.86 -4.74 12.80
N PRO A 55 -3.18 -5.04 14.07
CA PRO A 55 -2.89 -4.12 15.16
C PRO A 55 -1.40 -3.79 15.22
N ARG A 56 -1.07 -2.51 15.41
CA ARG A 56 0.32 -2.05 15.63
C ARG A 56 0.90 -2.67 16.90
N GLU A 57 0.08 -2.80 17.94
CA GLU A 57 0.50 -3.37 19.20
C GLU A 57 0.02 -4.80 19.38
N ASP A 58 0.93 -5.68 19.74
CA ASP A 58 0.61 -7.05 20.14
C ASP A 58 0.14 -7.07 21.60
N ARG A 59 -1.18 -7.04 21.80
CA ARG A 59 -1.80 -7.06 23.14
C ARG A 59 -1.38 -8.27 23.96
N ILE A 60 -1.18 -9.42 23.33
CA ILE A 60 -0.72 -10.64 24.01
C ILE A 60 0.72 -10.46 24.48
N ALA A 61 1.59 -9.90 23.61
CA ALA A 61 2.96 -9.59 23.99
C ALA A 61 3.03 -8.60 25.16
N ASN A 62 2.22 -7.54 25.11
CA ASN A 62 2.15 -6.55 26.17
C ASN A 62 1.65 -7.16 27.49
N PHE A 63 0.68 -8.06 27.45
CA PHE A 63 0.20 -8.78 28.64
C PHE A 63 1.29 -9.73 29.21
N LEU A 64 1.93 -10.53 28.34
CA LEU A 64 2.96 -11.47 28.77
C LEU A 64 4.18 -10.76 29.40
N LYS A 65 4.58 -9.59 28.86
CA LYS A 65 5.65 -8.77 29.47
C LYS A 65 5.31 -8.23 30.86
N LYS A 66 4.04 -8.09 31.20
CA LYS A 66 3.61 -7.64 32.53
C LYS A 66 3.58 -8.75 33.57
N VAL A 67 3.37 -10.00 33.15
CA VAL A 67 3.12 -11.15 34.04
C VAL A 67 4.34 -12.06 34.17
N LEU A 68 5.20 -12.11 33.15
CA LEU A 68 6.33 -13.01 33.08
C LEU A 68 7.67 -12.27 33.09
N PRO A 69 8.75 -12.93 33.57
CA PRO A 69 10.09 -12.42 33.40
C PRO A 69 10.39 -12.16 31.91
N GLU A 70 11.17 -11.10 31.64
CA GLU A 70 11.41 -10.59 30.28
C GLU A 70 11.86 -11.68 29.28
N LYS A 71 12.79 -12.55 29.69
CA LYS A 71 13.30 -13.66 28.86
C LYS A 71 12.19 -14.65 28.49
N ALA A 72 11.33 -15.02 29.45
CA ALA A 72 10.24 -15.95 29.23
C ALA A 72 9.16 -15.34 28.30
N ALA A 73 8.78 -14.09 28.57
CA ALA A 73 7.86 -13.34 27.72
C ALA A 73 8.38 -13.23 26.28
N TYR A 74 9.67 -12.87 26.09
CA TYR A 74 10.30 -12.80 24.78
C TYR A 74 10.21 -14.14 24.00
N TRP A 75 10.55 -15.27 24.63
CA TRP A 75 10.49 -16.57 23.99
C TRP A 75 9.08 -16.98 23.61
N LEU A 76 8.10 -16.79 24.50
CA LEU A 76 6.71 -17.12 24.21
C LEU A 76 6.13 -16.27 23.06
N VAL A 77 6.38 -14.96 23.08
CA VAL A 77 5.93 -14.06 22.01
C VAL A 77 6.60 -14.44 20.68
N ARG A 78 7.89 -14.71 20.70
CA ARG A 78 8.63 -15.12 19.50
C ARG A 78 8.04 -16.40 18.90
N TRP A 79 7.86 -17.44 19.70
CA TRP A 79 7.29 -18.71 19.21
C TRP A 79 5.85 -18.56 18.76
N LYS A 80 5.04 -17.82 19.49
CA LYS A 80 3.66 -17.48 19.07
C LYS A 80 3.66 -16.85 17.67
N ASN A 81 4.52 -15.85 17.43
CA ASN A 81 4.55 -15.16 16.15
C ASN A 81 5.06 -16.05 15.01
N ILE A 82 6.09 -16.88 15.27
CA ILE A 82 6.59 -17.86 14.31
C ILE A 82 5.48 -18.85 13.94
N LEU A 83 4.85 -19.49 14.94
CA LEU A 83 3.80 -20.47 14.70
C LEU A 83 2.59 -19.88 14.01
N PHE A 84 2.18 -18.65 14.37
CA PHE A 84 1.11 -17.95 13.70
C PHE A 84 1.43 -17.70 12.23
N SER A 85 2.61 -17.16 11.93
CA SER A 85 3.04 -16.88 10.56
C SER A 85 3.12 -18.14 9.71
N LEU A 86 3.70 -19.21 10.25
CA LEU A 86 3.79 -20.53 9.58
C LEU A 86 2.41 -21.12 9.34
N SER A 87 1.54 -21.08 10.34
CA SER A 87 0.17 -21.60 10.23
C SER A 87 -0.64 -20.83 9.20
N PHE A 88 -0.54 -19.49 9.20
CA PHE A 88 -1.20 -18.65 8.21
C PHE A 88 -0.68 -18.92 6.80
N TYR A 89 0.64 -19.03 6.62
CA TYR A 89 1.24 -19.40 5.34
C TYR A 89 0.74 -20.76 4.85
N ASN A 90 0.83 -21.81 5.69
CA ASN A 90 0.40 -23.16 5.34
C ASN A 90 -1.11 -23.22 5.03
N ALA A 91 -1.94 -22.52 5.80
CA ALA A 91 -3.37 -22.40 5.53
C ALA A 91 -3.64 -21.71 4.20
N SER A 92 -2.88 -20.65 3.88
CA SER A 92 -2.99 -19.95 2.60
C SER A 92 -2.64 -20.84 1.41
N ARG A 93 -1.66 -21.72 1.58
CA ARG A 93 -1.29 -22.69 0.52
C ARG A 93 -2.29 -23.84 0.39
N LYS A 94 -2.86 -24.29 1.51
CA LYS A 94 -3.80 -25.43 1.51
C LYS A 94 -5.23 -25.03 1.15
N TRP A 95 -5.68 -23.84 1.59
CA TRP A 95 -7.04 -23.33 1.39
C TRP A 95 -7.04 -21.89 0.86
N PRO A 96 -6.48 -21.66 -0.35
CA PRO A 96 -6.28 -20.30 -0.86
C PRO A 96 -7.57 -19.48 -0.94
N ASN A 97 -8.66 -20.10 -1.40
CA ASN A 97 -9.95 -19.41 -1.55
C ASN A 97 -10.54 -18.97 -0.19
N ALA A 98 -10.44 -19.82 0.83
CA ALA A 98 -10.94 -19.49 2.17
C ALA A 98 -10.13 -18.34 2.79
N ILE A 99 -8.80 -18.35 2.63
CA ILE A 99 -7.94 -17.27 3.11
C ILE A 99 -8.17 -15.98 2.30
N LYS A 100 -8.34 -16.08 0.98
CA LYS A 100 -8.71 -14.93 0.13
C LYS A 100 -10.01 -14.29 0.64
N GLU A 101 -11.05 -15.08 0.86
CA GLU A 101 -12.32 -14.57 1.41
C GLU A 101 -12.13 -13.93 2.80
N LEU A 102 -11.30 -14.52 3.66
CA LEU A 102 -11.03 -13.97 4.99
C LEU A 102 -10.37 -12.59 4.88
N ILE A 103 -9.38 -12.44 4.00
CA ILE A 103 -8.71 -11.16 3.75
C ILE A 103 -9.70 -10.13 3.22
N LEU A 104 -10.49 -10.49 2.21
CA LEU A 104 -11.48 -9.58 1.62
C LEU A 104 -12.60 -9.20 2.60
N LYS A 105 -13.03 -10.11 3.47
CA LYS A 105 -13.95 -9.80 4.59
C LYS A 105 -13.32 -8.80 5.56
N GLY A 106 -12.00 -8.91 5.82
CA GLY A 106 -11.24 -7.93 6.60
C GLY A 106 -11.28 -6.55 5.96
N VAL A 107 -10.94 -6.45 4.68
CA VAL A 107 -11.02 -5.18 3.91
C VAL A 107 -12.43 -4.60 3.94
N LYS A 108 -13.45 -5.42 3.71
CA LYS A 108 -14.86 -4.99 3.73
C LYS A 108 -15.29 -4.47 5.10
N LYS A 109 -14.79 -5.08 6.17
CA LYS A 109 -15.04 -4.60 7.55
C LYS A 109 -14.42 -3.22 7.77
N GLU A 110 -13.22 -2.99 7.29
CA GLU A 110 -12.52 -1.71 7.42
C GLU A 110 -13.16 -0.62 6.55
N MET A 111 -13.47 -0.93 5.30
CA MET A 111 -13.97 0.04 4.32
C MET A 111 -15.48 0.29 4.37
N GLY A 112 -16.25 -0.65 4.91
CA GLY A 112 -17.70 -0.63 4.91
C GLY A 112 -18.31 -1.47 3.78
N ALA A 113 -19.61 -1.81 3.94
CA ALA A 113 -20.29 -2.79 3.10
C ALA A 113 -20.40 -2.38 1.61
N ASN A 114 -20.49 -1.09 1.35
CA ASN A 114 -20.74 -0.53 0.01
C ASN A 114 -19.47 -0.22 -0.79
N TYR A 115 -18.28 -0.48 -0.21
CA TYR A 115 -17.02 -0.21 -0.90
C TYR A 115 -16.73 -1.28 -1.96
N GLU A 116 -16.32 -0.84 -3.14
CA GLU A 116 -15.93 -1.75 -4.22
C GLU A 116 -14.58 -2.41 -3.92
N LEU A 117 -14.59 -3.72 -3.70
CA LEU A 117 -13.37 -4.49 -3.37
C LEU A 117 -12.40 -4.64 -4.54
N LYS A 118 -12.78 -4.23 -5.76
CA LYS A 118 -11.96 -4.40 -6.98
C LYS A 118 -10.51 -3.92 -6.84
N HIS A 119 -10.27 -2.93 -5.98
CA HIS A 119 -8.92 -2.40 -5.76
C HIS A 119 -8.06 -3.26 -4.82
N PHE A 120 -8.68 -4.20 -4.09
CA PHE A 120 -8.02 -5.07 -3.10
C PHE A 120 -8.26 -6.56 -3.37
N ASP A 121 -8.87 -6.89 -4.52
CA ASP A 121 -9.15 -8.27 -4.95
C ASP A 121 -8.25 -8.67 -6.13
N PRO A 122 -7.00 -9.09 -5.88
CA PRO A 122 -6.11 -9.56 -6.93
C PRO A 122 -6.54 -10.93 -7.46
N GLN A 123 -6.12 -11.22 -8.70
CA GLN A 123 -6.45 -12.50 -9.35
C GLN A 123 -5.50 -13.65 -8.97
N TYR A 124 -4.44 -13.38 -8.20
CA TYR A 124 -3.52 -14.38 -7.69
C TYR A 124 -3.90 -14.86 -6.29
N ASN A 125 -3.41 -16.03 -5.88
CA ASN A 125 -3.68 -16.54 -4.55
C ASN A 125 -2.84 -15.83 -3.49
N PRO A 126 -3.28 -15.80 -2.21
CA PRO A 126 -2.46 -15.30 -1.11
C PRO A 126 -1.08 -15.97 -1.09
N TRP A 127 -0.02 -15.16 -0.98
CA TRP A 127 1.39 -15.57 -1.01
C TRP A 127 1.95 -16.05 -2.36
N ASP A 128 1.18 -16.07 -3.45
CA ASP A 128 1.77 -16.26 -4.79
C ASP A 128 2.53 -15.01 -5.22
N GLN A 129 2.10 -13.85 -4.74
CA GLN A 129 2.77 -12.57 -4.92
C GLN A 129 2.74 -11.77 -3.60
N ARG A 130 2.58 -10.44 -3.67
CA ARG A 130 2.58 -9.54 -2.51
C ARG A 130 1.34 -9.70 -1.64
N LEU A 131 1.57 -9.66 -0.35
CA LEU A 131 0.58 -9.41 0.68
C LEU A 131 1.12 -8.27 1.55
N CYS A 132 0.45 -7.13 1.53
CA CYS A 132 0.85 -5.94 2.27
C CYS A 132 0.15 -5.90 3.62
N ILE A 133 0.88 -5.51 4.66
CA ILE A 133 0.33 -5.35 6.00
C ILE A 133 0.31 -3.85 6.32
N VAL A 134 -0.84 -3.36 6.78
CA VAL A 134 -1.01 -1.99 7.25
C VAL A 134 -1.35 -1.98 8.74
N PRO A 135 -0.67 -1.12 9.53
CA PRO A 135 -0.92 -1.03 10.96
C PRO A 135 -2.27 -0.33 11.20
N ASP A 136 -3.07 -0.88 12.11
CA ASP A 136 -4.34 -0.31 12.57
C ASP A 136 -5.31 0.14 11.46
N GLY A 137 -5.12 -0.38 10.24
CA GLY A 137 -5.95 -0.02 9.09
C GLY A 137 -5.82 1.44 8.63
N ASP A 138 -4.69 2.09 8.89
CA ASP A 138 -4.44 3.51 8.60
C ASP A 138 -4.68 3.89 7.13
N LEU A 139 -4.30 3.02 6.18
CA LEU A 139 -4.63 3.18 4.77
C LEU A 139 -6.14 3.27 4.55
N PHE A 140 -6.90 2.34 5.13
CA PHE A 140 -8.35 2.29 4.99
C PHE A 140 -9.02 3.51 5.63
N GLN A 141 -8.50 3.97 6.77
CA GLN A 141 -8.98 5.19 7.43
C GLN A 141 -8.75 6.43 6.55
N SER A 142 -7.59 6.52 5.91
CA SER A 142 -7.27 7.62 4.99
C SER A 142 -8.18 7.64 3.76
N ILE A 143 -8.57 6.46 3.25
CA ILE A 143 -9.51 6.34 2.14
C ILE A 143 -10.93 6.73 2.60
N LYS A 144 -11.38 6.24 3.76
CA LYS A 144 -12.70 6.56 4.32
C LYS A 144 -12.89 8.05 4.62
N SER A 145 -11.84 8.71 5.04
CA SER A 145 -11.86 10.16 5.29
C SER A 145 -11.88 11.01 4.01
N GLY A 146 -11.75 10.38 2.83
CA GLY A 146 -11.68 11.06 1.54
C GLY A 146 -10.31 11.71 1.25
N LYS A 147 -9.36 11.62 2.18
CA LYS A 147 -7.99 12.14 2.02
C LYS A 147 -7.13 11.28 1.08
N ALA A 148 -7.45 10.00 0.96
CA ALA A 148 -6.80 9.12 0.02
C ALA A 148 -7.81 8.47 -0.94
N GLU A 149 -7.35 8.07 -2.13
CA GLU A 149 -8.12 7.36 -3.14
C GLU A 149 -7.23 6.28 -3.77
N VAL A 150 -7.81 5.12 -4.09
CA VAL A 150 -7.11 4.07 -4.83
C VAL A 150 -7.67 3.99 -6.23
N ILE A 151 -6.79 4.04 -7.22
CA ILE A 151 -7.14 3.89 -8.64
C ILE A 151 -6.34 2.72 -9.19
N THR A 152 -7.04 1.79 -9.84
CA THR A 152 -6.43 0.64 -10.52
C THR A 152 -6.50 0.87 -12.02
N ASP A 153 -5.38 1.28 -12.60
CA ASP A 153 -5.23 1.55 -14.02
C ASP A 153 -3.74 1.59 -14.42
N THR A 154 -3.48 1.62 -15.70
CA THR A 154 -2.13 1.70 -16.27
C THR A 154 -1.81 3.13 -16.68
N VAL A 155 -0.58 3.55 -16.42
CA VAL A 155 -0.07 4.85 -16.89
C VAL A 155 0.14 4.77 -18.39
N GLN A 156 -0.53 5.64 -19.14
CA GLN A 156 -0.31 5.80 -20.57
C GLN A 156 0.80 6.83 -20.84
N GLN A 157 0.73 7.98 -20.15
CA GLN A 157 1.68 9.08 -20.36
C GLN A 157 1.74 9.99 -19.14
N PHE A 158 2.90 10.55 -18.85
CA PHE A 158 3.05 11.68 -17.94
C PHE A 158 2.77 12.98 -18.70
N THR A 159 1.92 13.83 -18.11
CA THR A 159 1.58 15.16 -18.68
C THR A 159 2.28 16.26 -17.89
N ALA A 160 2.17 17.50 -18.34
CA ALA A 160 2.71 18.66 -17.61
C ALA A 160 2.01 18.88 -16.26
N THR A 161 0.76 18.42 -16.13
CA THR A 161 -0.12 18.64 -14.98
C THR A 161 -0.38 17.37 -14.17
N GLY A 162 0.12 16.20 -14.61
CA GLY A 162 -0.13 14.94 -13.91
C GLY A 162 0.11 13.69 -14.73
N ILE A 163 -0.87 12.79 -14.77
CA ILE A 163 -0.77 11.47 -15.41
C ILE A 163 -2.03 11.19 -16.22
N LEU A 164 -1.85 10.84 -17.49
CA LEU A 164 -2.89 10.28 -18.34
C LEU A 164 -2.91 8.76 -18.18
N LEU A 165 -4.06 8.21 -17.87
CA LEU A 165 -4.29 6.77 -17.71
C LEU A 165 -4.74 6.12 -19.02
N SER A 166 -4.57 4.81 -19.14
CA SER A 166 -5.02 4.04 -20.31
C SER A 166 -6.54 4.07 -20.52
N SER A 167 -7.30 4.30 -19.46
CA SER A 167 -8.75 4.55 -19.54
C SER A 167 -9.12 5.90 -20.17
N GLY A 168 -8.14 6.77 -20.46
CA GLY A 168 -8.36 8.14 -20.93
C GLY A 168 -8.60 9.16 -19.81
N LYS A 169 -8.63 8.74 -18.54
CA LYS A 169 -8.77 9.64 -17.39
C LYS A 169 -7.43 10.33 -17.12
N GLU A 170 -7.44 11.67 -16.97
CA GLU A 170 -6.27 12.41 -16.51
C GLU A 170 -6.34 12.67 -15.01
N LEU A 171 -5.25 12.39 -14.31
CA LEU A 171 -5.07 12.63 -12.88
C LEU A 171 -4.13 13.80 -12.69
N GLN A 172 -4.62 14.86 -12.08
CA GLN A 172 -3.81 16.03 -11.74
C GLN A 172 -2.97 15.76 -10.49
N ALA A 173 -1.70 16.16 -10.50
CA ALA A 173 -0.78 16.04 -9.39
C ALA A 173 0.28 17.13 -9.37
N ASP A 174 0.53 17.67 -8.18
CA ASP A 174 1.69 18.54 -7.92
C ASP A 174 2.96 17.69 -7.70
N ILE A 175 2.79 16.51 -7.11
CA ILE A 175 3.89 15.60 -6.75
C ILE A 175 3.54 14.19 -7.20
N ILE A 176 4.48 13.54 -7.86
CA ILE A 176 4.39 12.13 -8.24
C ILE A 176 5.53 11.37 -7.57
N VAL A 177 5.16 10.39 -6.74
CA VAL A 177 6.08 9.45 -6.07
C VAL A 177 5.97 8.10 -6.77
N TYR A 178 7.10 7.53 -7.19
CA TYR A 178 7.12 6.22 -7.84
C TYR A 178 8.06 5.27 -7.11
N GLY A 179 7.59 4.08 -6.78
CA GLY A 179 8.30 3.09 -5.95
C GLY A 179 8.76 1.85 -6.71
N PHE A 180 9.02 1.95 -8.02
CA PHE A 180 9.51 0.83 -8.84
C PHE A 180 10.73 1.29 -9.66
N GLU A 181 11.59 0.34 -10.01
CA GLU A 181 12.69 0.61 -10.92
C GLU A 181 12.16 1.02 -12.29
N SER A 182 12.72 2.08 -12.85
CA SER A 182 12.29 2.75 -14.10
C SER A 182 12.29 1.85 -15.35
N ALA A 183 12.88 0.66 -15.26
CA ALA A 183 12.97 -0.29 -16.36
C ALA A 183 11.62 -0.89 -16.83
N THR A 184 10.54 -0.69 -16.07
CA THR A 184 9.23 -1.30 -16.38
C THR A 184 8.24 -0.36 -17.06
N ILE A 185 8.54 0.92 -17.12
CA ILE A 185 7.81 1.88 -17.95
C ILE A 185 8.78 2.25 -19.08
N GLY A 186 8.37 2.04 -20.32
CA GLY A 186 9.13 2.48 -21.48
C GLY A 186 9.40 3.99 -21.39
N TRP A 187 10.50 4.33 -20.76
CA TRP A 187 11.07 5.67 -20.73
C TRP A 187 11.81 5.92 -22.04
N ASP A 188 11.15 5.70 -23.17
CA ASP A 188 11.67 6.17 -24.43
C ASP A 188 11.50 7.69 -24.47
N ASP A 189 12.54 8.34 -23.96
CA ASP A 189 13.16 9.54 -24.53
C ASP A 189 12.36 10.84 -24.65
N ALA A 190 11.73 11.28 -23.56
CA ALA A 190 11.35 12.70 -23.48
C ALA A 190 12.47 13.61 -22.92
N SER A 191 13.52 13.05 -22.29
CA SER A 191 14.61 13.83 -21.69
C SER A 191 15.83 14.02 -22.59
N SER A 192 15.98 13.22 -23.66
CA SER A 192 17.13 13.30 -24.59
C SER A 192 17.00 14.46 -25.61
N LYS A 193 15.78 14.97 -25.84
CA LYS A 193 15.56 16.06 -26.82
C LYS A 193 15.81 17.48 -26.27
N ARG A 194 16.17 17.65 -25.00
CA ARG A 194 16.46 18.98 -24.42
C ARG A 194 17.94 19.33 -24.27
N LYS A 195 18.85 18.51 -24.83
CA LYS A 195 20.30 18.82 -24.79
C LYS A 195 20.92 19.21 -26.13
N ASN A 196 20.13 19.28 -27.20
CA ASN A 196 20.60 19.72 -28.52
C ASN A 196 19.66 20.76 -29.13
N SER A 197 19.48 21.88 -28.44
CA SER A 197 19.00 23.15 -29.03
C SER A 197 19.63 24.30 -28.29
#